data_21ac1f71fd5a1d61dced2917e91fd656
#
_entry.id   21ac1f71fd5a1d61dced2917e91fd656
#
_cell.length_a   1.000
_cell.length_b   1.000
_cell.length_c   1.000
_cell.angle_alpha   90.00
_cell.angle_beta   90.00
_cell.angle_gamma   90.00
#
_symmetry.space_group_name_H-M   'P 1'
#
loop_
_entity.id
_entity.type
_entity.pdbx_description
1 polymer ?
#
loop_
_entity_poly.entity_id
_entity_poly.type
_entity_poly.pdbx_seq_one_letter_code
_entity_poly.pdbx_strand_id
1 'polypeptide(L)' 'KVTATKTLQNKALKTALKTEMKKYEAAVLAGDKAAAEAAYKSTVKRLDKAACRGLIHKNAAAHKKSQFTKKLASM' A
#
# COMPACT_ATOMS: atom_id res chain seq x y z
N LYS A 1 13.95 -1.06 22.64
CA LYS A 1 13.43 -1.81 21.56
C LYS A 1 13.53 -1.09 20.22
N VAL A 2 13.02 0.10 20.15
CA VAL A 2 13.07 0.89 18.92
C VAL A 2 14.44 1.52 18.77
N THR A 3 14.97 1.47 17.59
CA THR A 3 16.26 2.03 17.28
C THR A 3 16.13 3.13 16.24
N ALA A 4 17.09 4.03 16.21
CA ALA A 4 17.14 5.09 15.21
C ALA A 4 17.19 4.51 13.79
N THR A 5 17.94 3.45 13.60
CA THR A 5 18.06 2.78 12.32
C THR A 5 16.70 2.28 11.83
N LYS A 6 15.94 1.66 12.72
CA LYS A 6 14.59 1.19 12.37
C LYS A 6 13.68 2.33 12.00
N THR A 7 13.78 3.44 12.72
CA THR A 7 12.96 4.62 12.45
C THR A 7 13.24 5.15 11.05
N LEU A 8 14.50 5.22 10.63
CA LEU A 8 14.87 5.68 9.30
C LEU A 8 14.35 4.73 8.21
N GLN A 9 14.49 3.42 8.42
CA GLN A 9 13.97 2.43 7.50
C GLN A 9 12.45 2.51 7.39
N ASN A 10 11.78 2.70 8.52
CA ASN A 10 10.33 2.82 8.56
C ASN A 10 9.86 4.02 7.75
N LYS A 11 10.55 5.14 7.86
CA LYS A 11 10.22 6.36 7.12
C LYS A 11 10.31 6.12 5.61
N ALA A 12 11.39 5.50 5.15
CA ALA A 12 11.57 5.19 3.74
C ALA A 12 10.49 4.24 3.23
N LEU A 13 10.16 3.22 4.01
CA LEU A 13 9.12 2.26 3.63
C LEU A 13 7.74 2.90 3.58
N LYS A 14 7.43 3.79 4.53
CA LYS A 14 6.17 4.53 4.52
C LYS A 14 6.04 5.40 3.28
N THR A 15 7.11 6.08 2.90
CA THR A 15 7.13 6.91 1.70
C THR A 15 6.89 6.08 0.45
N ALA A 16 7.57 4.94 0.34
CA ALA A 16 7.39 4.02 -0.77
C ALA A 16 5.95 3.52 -0.84
N LEU A 17 5.37 3.19 0.31
CA LEU A 17 3.99 2.73 0.38
C LEU A 17 3.02 3.81 -0.09
N LYS A 18 3.20 5.04 0.36
CA LYS A 18 2.36 6.17 -0.09
C LYS A 18 2.45 6.37 -1.59
N THR A 19 3.65 6.26 -2.15
CA THR A 19 3.86 6.38 -3.59
C THR A 19 3.09 5.31 -4.35
N GLU A 20 3.16 4.07 -3.88
CA GLU A 20 2.42 2.96 -4.51
C GLU A 20 0.92 3.19 -4.44
N MET A 21 0.42 3.65 -3.30
CA MET A 21 -1.01 3.94 -3.14
C MET A 21 -1.45 5.05 -4.09
N LYS A 22 -0.66 6.10 -4.26
CA LYS A 22 -0.97 7.18 -5.19
C LYS A 22 -0.99 6.69 -6.63
N LYS A 23 -0.05 5.84 -7.00
CA LYS A 23 -0.02 5.25 -8.35
C LYS A 23 -1.28 4.43 -8.60
N TYR A 24 -1.69 3.65 -7.62
CA TYR A 24 -2.91 2.86 -7.72
C TYR A 24 -4.13 3.75 -7.92
N GLU A 25 -4.26 4.77 -7.09
CA GLU A 25 -5.38 5.70 -7.19
C GLU A 25 -5.40 6.43 -8.53
N ALA A 26 -4.24 6.85 -9.01
CA ALA A 26 -4.13 7.49 -10.32
C ALA A 26 -4.60 6.57 -11.44
N ALA A 27 -4.22 5.30 -11.37
CA ALA A 27 -4.65 4.31 -12.36
C ALA A 27 -6.17 4.10 -12.31
N VAL A 28 -6.74 4.07 -11.12
CA VAL A 28 -8.19 3.94 -10.94
C VAL A 28 -8.91 5.16 -11.51
N LEU A 29 -8.41 6.36 -11.24
CA LEU A 29 -8.99 7.60 -11.75
C LEU A 29 -8.90 7.69 -13.28
N ALA A 30 -7.80 7.18 -13.83
CA ALA A 30 -7.63 7.13 -15.29
C ALA A 30 -8.51 6.09 -15.97
N GLY A 31 -9.11 5.21 -15.19
CA GLY A 31 -9.94 4.14 -15.73
C GLY A 31 -9.16 3.00 -16.37
N ASP A 32 -7.86 2.92 -16.10
CA ASP A 32 -6.99 1.87 -16.65
C ASP A 32 -6.98 0.68 -15.70
N LYS A 33 -7.85 -0.27 -15.95
CA LYS A 33 -7.99 -1.45 -15.10
C LYS A 33 -6.71 -2.28 -15.05
N ALA A 34 -6.04 -2.46 -16.18
CA ALA A 34 -4.82 -3.25 -16.23
C ALA A 34 -3.73 -2.62 -15.36
N ALA A 35 -3.53 -1.30 -15.48
CA ALA A 35 -2.58 -0.58 -14.65
C ALA A 35 -2.99 -0.62 -13.19
N ALA A 36 -4.30 -0.48 -12.91
CA ALA A 36 -4.83 -0.55 -11.56
C ALA A 36 -4.58 -1.92 -10.92
N GLU A 37 -4.76 -3.00 -11.67
CA GLU A 37 -4.48 -4.35 -11.17
C GLU A 37 -3.01 -4.54 -10.84
N ALA A 38 -2.14 -4.09 -11.71
CA ALA A 38 -0.69 -4.18 -11.47
C ALA A 38 -0.29 -3.37 -10.23
N ALA A 39 -0.79 -2.15 -10.14
CA ALA A 39 -0.53 -1.29 -8.98
C ALA A 39 -1.13 -1.88 -7.70
N TYR A 40 -2.31 -2.49 -7.80
CA TYR A 40 -2.96 -3.15 -6.68
C TYR A 40 -2.08 -4.26 -6.10
N LYS A 41 -1.57 -5.12 -6.96
CA LYS A 41 -0.69 -6.21 -6.52
C LYS A 41 0.55 -5.69 -5.81
N SER A 42 1.19 -4.67 -6.36
CA SER A 42 2.35 -4.04 -5.74
C SER A 42 2.00 -3.41 -4.40
N THR A 43 0.88 -2.68 -4.35
CA THR A 43 0.45 -2.01 -3.13
C THR A 43 0.14 -3.00 -2.01
N VAL A 44 -0.59 -4.07 -2.33
CA VAL A 44 -0.92 -5.11 -1.36
C VAL A 44 0.35 -5.76 -0.81
N LYS A 45 1.29 -6.05 -1.68
CA LYS A 45 2.57 -6.64 -1.28
C LYS A 45 3.31 -5.74 -0.30
N ARG A 46 3.34 -4.44 -0.57
CA ARG A 46 3.98 -3.48 0.33
C ARG A 46 3.23 -3.32 1.64
N LEU A 47 1.90 -3.35 1.60
CA LEU A 47 1.08 -3.31 2.80
C LEU A 47 1.37 -4.51 3.70
N ASP A 48 1.46 -5.70 3.12
CA ASP A 48 1.80 -6.91 3.87
C ASP A 48 3.18 -6.81 4.50
N LYS A 49 4.16 -6.33 3.75
CA LYS A 49 5.51 -6.14 4.27
C LYS A 49 5.54 -5.11 5.39
N ALA A 50 4.82 -4.02 5.22
CA ALA A 50 4.76 -2.97 6.25
C ALA A 50 4.11 -3.49 7.52
N ALA A 51 3.05 -4.28 7.39
CA ALA A 51 2.40 -4.88 8.56
C ALA A 51 3.31 -5.89 9.26
N CYS A 52 4.04 -6.69 8.49
CA CYS A 52 5.02 -7.65 9.02
C CYS A 52 6.11 -6.95 9.82
N ARG A 53 6.53 -5.79 9.37
CA ARG A 53 7.60 -5.03 10.02
C ARG A 53 7.10 -4.15 11.17
N GLY A 54 5.78 -4.12 11.37
CA GLY A 54 5.19 -3.32 12.44
C GLY A 54 5.07 -1.83 12.11
N LEU A 55 5.22 -1.46 10.84
CA LEU A 55 5.06 -0.07 10.41
C LEU A 55 3.62 0.39 10.50
N ILE A 56 2.70 -0.51 10.18
CA ILE A 56 1.27 -0.27 10.27
C ILE A 56 0.64 -1.43 11.00
N HIS A 57 -0.49 -1.17 11.63
CA HIS A 57 -1.22 -2.20 12.32
C HIS A 57 -1.84 -3.17 11.30
N LYS A 58 -1.89 -4.44 11.67
CA LYS A 58 -2.51 -5.49 10.90
C LYS A 58 -3.91 -5.12 10.40
N ASN A 59 -4.71 -4.55 11.28
CA ASN A 59 -6.07 -4.13 10.95
C ASN A 59 -6.10 -2.99 9.93
N ALA A 60 -5.16 -2.06 10.04
CA ALA A 60 -5.05 -0.97 9.08
C ALA A 60 -4.68 -1.50 7.69
N ALA A 61 -3.75 -2.45 7.64
CA ALA A 61 -3.36 -3.07 6.38
C ALA A 61 -4.56 -3.79 5.73
N ALA A 62 -5.28 -4.56 6.52
CA ALA A 62 -6.47 -5.27 6.04
C ALA A 62 -7.54 -4.31 5.52
N HIS A 63 -7.75 -3.22 6.24
CA HIS A 63 -8.71 -2.19 5.85
C HIS A 63 -8.35 -1.56 4.50
N LYS A 64 -7.09 -1.20 4.32
CA LYS A 64 -6.63 -0.62 3.06
C LYS A 64 -6.73 -1.60 1.90
N LYS A 65 -6.38 -2.85 2.13
CA LYS A 65 -6.57 -3.90 1.11
C LYS A 65 -8.02 -4.01 0.68
N SER A 66 -8.93 -3.99 1.65
CA SER A 66 -10.35 -4.06 1.40
C SER A 66 -10.83 -2.89 0.56
N GLN A 67 -10.41 -1.66 0.91
CA GLN A 67 -10.74 -0.46 0.16
C GLN A 67 -10.23 -0.53 -1.28
N PHE A 68 -9.00 -0.97 -1.47
CA PHE A 68 -8.41 -1.07 -2.80
C PHE A 68 -9.09 -2.14 -3.64
N THR A 69 -9.46 -3.26 -3.02
CA THR A 69 -10.21 -4.32 -3.69
C THR A 69 -11.56 -3.79 -4.18
N LYS A 70 -12.26 -3.04 -3.35
CA LYS A 70 -13.54 -2.45 -3.72
C LYS A 70 -13.40 -1.46 -4.88
N LYS A 71 -12.38 -0.62 -4.86
CA LYS A 71 -12.10 0.32 -5.94
C LYS A 71 -11.85 -0.42 -7.25
N LEU A 72 -11.05 -1.47 -7.20
CA LEU A 72 -10.75 -2.27 -8.38
C LEU A 72 -12.00 -2.96 -8.91
N ALA A 73 -12.81 -3.50 -8.03
CA ALA A 73 -14.05 -4.18 -8.41
C ALA A 73 -15.07 -3.24 -9.04
N SER A 74 -15.05 -1.96 -8.66
CA SER A 74 -15.98 -0.98 -9.23
C SER A 74 -15.54 -0.45 -10.59
N MET A 75 -14.35 -0.81 -11.03
CA MET A 75 -13.91 -0.49 -12.38
C MET A 75 -14.49 -1.52 -13.36
#